data_f4dedc5a58ad030c4224ee3f9e959fae
#
_entry.id   f4dedc5a58ad030c4224ee3f9e959fae
#
_cell.length_a   1.000
_cell.length_b   1.000
_cell.length_c   1.000
_cell.angle_alpha   90.00
_cell.angle_beta   90.00
_cell.angle_gamma   90.00
#
_symmetry.space_group_name_H-M   'P 1'
#
loop_
_entity.id
_entity.type
_entity.pdbx_description
1 polymer ?
#
loop_
_entity_poly.entity_id
_entity_poly.type
_entity_poly.pdbx_seq_one_letter_code
_entity_poly.pdbx_strand_id
1 'polypeptide(L)'
;MSAPRPASLDQPSSVSHPDTDAGRPLTVRPGAPRSIASRLPTRAELRAMLRLAVPVVVVQVGLMGMGVADTVMVGHLSPQALAATALGTLYFFVVAVFGMGTLMALDPVVAQGVGAGDRLAVARGVQRGLLLSLAISAIICVALLPAAAVLTAFRQPADVVPTAAAFVRASIPGVLPFFLFVVFRQTLQAMERMRPIVLAIAGANLLNLALNWVLIYGHAGAPALGAVGSAYASSASRWAMAAFLLALGWRQLRPLLVPFRRDALAVGSLLRMVRLGVPIGTQHVLEFGAFAVIALLMGYLGTVQMAAHEVAINLASLTFMVPHGVAAAASVLVGHAVGRGDPVGARRSALAAMVCGVGFMCLSAALFTLAPRWLASLYTRDAGVLAVAAALIPLAGVFQVFDGLQAVSSGILRGVGDTRAPMLINLLGFWLIGVPVSLLLAFRAGAGPEGLWWGLVAGLAAVGATVALRVRSRLGRELRRVVIDQDVAA
;
A
#
# COMPACT_ATOMS: atom_id res chain seq x y z
N MET A 1 63.69 62.37 -18.32
CA MET A 1 62.23 62.59 -18.10
C MET A 1 61.51 61.44 -18.78
N SER A 2 61.22 60.39 -18.08
CA SER A 2 60.65 59.14 -18.62
C SER A 2 59.14 59.11 -18.28
N ALA A 3 58.31 58.98 -19.28
CA ALA A 3 56.86 58.84 -19.14
C ALA A 3 56.48 57.43 -18.68
N PRO A 4 55.45 57.24 -17.86
CA PRO A 4 55.01 55.92 -17.40
C PRO A 4 54.06 55.28 -18.42
N ARG A 5 54.17 53.93 -18.56
CA ARG A 5 53.29 53.05 -19.35
C ARG A 5 51.94 52.88 -18.70
N PRO A 6 50.82 52.74 -19.45
CA PRO A 6 49.52 52.47 -18.91
C PRO A 6 49.37 51.01 -18.52
N ALA A 7 48.59 50.78 -17.42
CA ALA A 7 48.25 49.49 -16.85
C ALA A 7 47.27 48.69 -17.76
N SER A 8 47.50 47.36 -17.85
CA SER A 8 46.67 46.41 -18.52
C SER A 8 45.34 46.19 -17.79
N LEU A 9 44.25 46.30 -18.54
CA LEU A 9 42.90 45.97 -18.07
C LEU A 9 42.77 44.46 -17.80
N ASP A 10 42.39 44.10 -16.56
CA ASP A 10 42.04 42.77 -16.13
C ASP A 10 40.81 42.24 -16.91
N GLN A 11 40.94 41.06 -17.43
CA GLN A 11 39.84 40.29 -17.99
C GLN A 11 38.92 39.79 -16.82
N PRO A 12 37.58 39.79 -16.99
CA PRO A 12 36.69 39.23 -15.99
C PRO A 12 36.81 37.69 -15.95
N SER A 13 37.02 37.18 -14.75
CA SER A 13 37.04 35.78 -14.41
C SER A 13 35.76 35.07 -14.90
N SER A 14 35.94 34.00 -15.67
CA SER A 14 34.87 33.10 -16.09
C SER A 14 34.15 32.53 -14.90
N VAL A 15 32.88 32.90 -14.76
CA VAL A 15 31.92 32.24 -13.83
C VAL A 15 31.71 30.82 -14.37
N SER A 16 32.26 29.84 -13.68
CA SER A 16 31.99 28.43 -13.92
C SER A 16 30.53 28.13 -13.59
N HIS A 17 29.71 27.85 -14.58
CA HIS A 17 28.40 27.24 -14.42
C HIS A 17 28.56 25.91 -13.69
N PRO A 18 27.73 25.59 -12.69
CA PRO A 18 27.71 24.23 -12.13
C PRO A 18 27.17 23.28 -13.21
N ASP A 19 28.04 22.39 -13.67
CA ASP A 19 27.70 21.29 -14.56
C ASP A 19 26.51 20.53 -13.97
N THR A 20 25.43 20.47 -14.74
CA THR A 20 24.27 19.60 -14.50
C THR A 20 24.67 18.15 -14.76
N ASP A 21 25.24 17.52 -13.75
CA ASP A 21 25.67 16.11 -13.78
C ASP A 21 24.47 15.16 -13.62
N ALA A 22 23.44 15.37 -14.45
CA ALA A 22 22.22 14.57 -14.49
C ALA A 22 22.46 13.30 -15.32
N GLY A 23 23.20 12.35 -14.77
CA GLY A 23 23.38 11.07 -15.47
C GLY A 23 24.62 10.25 -15.11
N ARG A 24 25.47 10.71 -14.20
CA ARG A 24 26.63 9.89 -13.82
C ARG A 24 26.21 8.64 -13.07
N PRO A 25 26.65 7.45 -13.50
CA PRO A 25 26.42 6.22 -12.78
C PRO A 25 27.12 6.25 -11.41
N LEU A 26 26.41 5.83 -10.35
CA LEU A 26 26.95 5.68 -9.01
C LEU A 26 27.99 4.54 -9.01
N THR A 27 29.25 4.84 -9.22
CA THR A 27 30.31 3.84 -9.16
C THR A 27 30.66 3.55 -7.70
N VAL A 28 30.43 2.30 -7.28
CA VAL A 28 30.94 1.78 -6.01
C VAL A 28 32.44 1.55 -6.16
N ARG A 29 33.28 2.42 -5.58
CA ARG A 29 34.73 2.17 -5.50
C ARG A 29 34.95 0.84 -4.78
N PRO A 30 35.66 -0.13 -5.41
CA PRO A 30 36.07 -1.34 -4.71
C PRO A 30 37.28 -1.00 -3.81
N GLY A 31 37.11 -1.07 -2.49
CA GLY A 31 38.27 -0.92 -1.62
C GLY A 31 37.96 -0.53 -0.19
N ALA A 32 37.74 -1.52 0.67
CA ALA A 32 38.25 -1.72 2.04
C ALA A 32 37.61 -2.96 2.63
N PRO A 33 38.27 -3.81 3.42
CA PRO A 33 37.69 -4.97 4.10
C PRO A 33 36.67 -4.45 5.12
N ARG A 34 35.38 -4.67 4.83
CA ARG A 34 34.28 -4.19 5.67
C ARG A 34 34.09 -5.12 6.85
N SER A 35 34.30 -4.61 8.07
CA SER A 35 33.98 -5.33 9.31
C SER A 35 32.48 -5.71 9.31
N ILE A 36 32.15 -6.86 9.93
CA ILE A 36 30.76 -7.34 10.08
C ILE A 36 29.88 -6.27 10.77
N ALA A 37 30.45 -5.48 11.68
CA ALA A 37 29.77 -4.36 12.36
C ALA A 37 29.27 -3.25 11.40
N SER A 38 29.89 -3.08 10.22
CA SER A 38 29.43 -2.13 9.20
C SER A 38 28.21 -2.61 8.41
N ARG A 39 27.74 -3.84 8.65
CA ARG A 39 26.60 -4.46 7.96
C ARG A 39 25.30 -4.38 8.75
N LEU A 40 25.35 -4.20 10.07
CA LEU A 40 24.16 -4.09 10.93
C LEU A 40 23.60 -2.66 10.92
N PRO A 41 22.26 -2.50 11.04
CA PRO A 41 21.64 -1.18 11.13
C PRO A 41 22.04 -0.51 12.44
N THR A 42 22.34 0.77 12.38
CA THR A 42 22.62 1.57 13.57
C THR A 42 21.33 1.89 14.32
N ARG A 43 21.46 2.24 15.61
CA ARG A 43 20.32 2.71 16.41
C ARG A 43 19.63 3.94 15.79
N ALA A 44 20.39 4.78 15.09
CA ALA A 44 19.84 5.94 14.38
C ALA A 44 18.94 5.53 13.21
N GLU A 45 19.36 4.54 12.42
CA GLU A 45 18.59 4.02 11.29
C GLU A 45 17.32 3.28 11.74
N LEU A 46 17.42 2.47 12.81
CA LEU A 46 16.24 1.84 13.43
C LEU A 46 15.26 2.90 13.95
N ARG A 47 15.75 3.95 14.61
CA ARG A 47 14.91 5.05 15.09
C ARG A 47 14.27 5.82 13.93
N ALA A 48 15.00 6.10 12.86
CA ALA A 48 14.46 6.74 11.66
C ALA A 48 13.36 5.88 11.02
N MET A 49 13.59 4.56 10.91
CA MET A 49 12.58 3.61 10.41
C MET A 49 11.32 3.64 11.26
N LEU A 50 11.43 3.49 12.59
CA LEU A 50 10.28 3.51 13.50
C LEU A 50 9.56 4.85 13.51
N ARG A 51 10.30 5.97 13.45
CA ARG A 51 9.72 7.32 13.40
C ARG A 51 8.81 7.52 12.19
N LEU A 52 9.11 6.89 11.07
CA LEU A 52 8.28 6.94 9.87
C LEU A 52 7.24 5.82 9.86
N ALA A 53 7.62 4.58 10.22
CA ALA A 53 6.73 3.43 10.17
C ALA A 53 5.55 3.54 11.15
N VAL A 54 5.78 3.97 12.41
CA VAL A 54 4.71 4.05 13.42
C VAL A 54 3.56 4.97 12.99
N PRO A 55 3.79 6.22 12.53
CA PRO A 55 2.71 7.04 12.01
C PRO A 55 2.03 6.42 10.77
N VAL A 56 2.77 5.72 9.90
CA VAL A 56 2.17 5.03 8.74
C VAL A 56 1.25 3.90 9.21
N VAL A 57 1.65 3.12 10.21
CA VAL A 57 0.80 2.09 10.82
C VAL A 57 -0.48 2.71 11.39
N VAL A 58 -0.37 3.81 12.14
CA VAL A 58 -1.54 4.55 12.67
C VAL A 58 -2.48 4.98 11.53
N VAL A 59 -1.92 5.46 10.43
CA VAL A 59 -2.68 5.82 9.22
C VAL A 59 -3.42 4.60 8.65
N GLN A 60 -2.76 3.45 8.54
CA GLN A 60 -3.36 2.23 7.99
C GLN A 60 -4.49 1.69 8.89
N VAL A 61 -4.25 1.65 10.20
CA VAL A 61 -5.28 1.29 11.20
C VAL A 61 -6.46 2.28 11.15
N GLY A 62 -6.19 3.58 11.01
CA GLY A 62 -7.23 4.60 10.87
C GLY A 62 -8.08 4.41 9.61
N LEU A 63 -7.47 4.04 8.48
CA LEU A 63 -8.21 3.74 7.25
C LEU A 63 -9.07 2.47 7.39
N MET A 64 -8.55 1.43 8.06
CA MET A 64 -9.32 0.23 8.38
C MET A 64 -10.47 0.55 9.33
N GLY A 65 -10.26 1.41 10.31
CA GLY A 65 -11.25 1.83 11.31
C GLY A 65 -12.52 2.43 10.70
N MET A 66 -12.39 3.18 9.60
CA MET A 66 -13.55 3.71 8.86
C MET A 66 -14.45 2.58 8.34
N GLY A 67 -13.87 1.56 7.71
CA GLY A 67 -14.65 0.41 7.22
C GLY A 67 -15.28 -0.42 8.35
N VAL A 68 -14.59 -0.55 9.49
CA VAL A 68 -15.13 -1.22 10.69
C VAL A 68 -16.32 -0.44 11.24
N ALA A 69 -16.23 0.89 11.36
CA ALA A 69 -17.34 1.73 11.81
C ALA A 69 -18.57 1.59 10.90
N ASP A 70 -18.37 1.65 9.58
CA ASP A 70 -19.43 1.43 8.59
C ASP A 70 -20.11 0.07 8.79
N THR A 71 -19.32 -1.00 8.91
CA THR A 71 -19.83 -2.37 9.09
C THR A 71 -20.59 -2.55 10.37
N VAL A 72 -20.07 -2.05 11.50
CA VAL A 72 -20.71 -2.14 12.82
C VAL A 72 -22.04 -1.39 12.82
N MET A 73 -22.07 -0.16 12.31
CA MET A 73 -23.27 0.66 12.32
C MET A 73 -24.38 0.09 11.41
N VAL A 74 -24.03 -0.39 10.23
CA VAL A 74 -24.98 -1.05 9.32
C VAL A 74 -25.43 -2.40 9.88
N GLY A 75 -24.56 -3.13 10.57
CA GLY A 75 -24.87 -4.42 11.18
C GLY A 75 -25.99 -4.38 12.22
N HIS A 76 -26.22 -3.20 12.84
CA HIS A 76 -27.34 -3.00 13.76
C HIS A 76 -28.70 -2.78 13.06
N LEU A 77 -28.75 -2.63 11.74
CA LEU A 77 -30.02 -2.46 11.01
C LEU A 77 -30.69 -3.79 10.68
N SER A 78 -30.00 -4.62 9.91
CA SER A 78 -30.49 -5.95 9.51
C SER A 78 -29.37 -6.79 8.90
N PRO A 79 -29.49 -8.13 8.90
CA PRO A 79 -28.58 -9.02 8.19
C PRO A 79 -28.47 -8.73 6.68
N GLN A 80 -29.58 -8.36 6.04
CA GLN A 80 -29.63 -8.02 4.63
C GLN A 80 -28.84 -6.73 4.32
N ALA A 81 -28.98 -5.70 5.17
CA ALA A 81 -28.23 -4.46 5.05
C ALA A 81 -26.72 -4.70 5.20
N LEU A 82 -26.33 -5.54 6.16
CA LEU A 82 -24.95 -5.94 6.37
C LEU A 82 -24.39 -6.69 5.16
N ALA A 83 -25.12 -7.66 4.63
CA ALA A 83 -24.74 -8.42 3.44
C ALA A 83 -24.57 -7.52 2.21
N ALA A 84 -25.51 -6.56 2.00
CA ALA A 84 -25.47 -5.61 0.90
C ALA A 84 -24.24 -4.69 1.00
N THR A 85 -23.93 -4.19 2.20
CA THR A 85 -22.73 -3.38 2.46
C THR A 85 -21.44 -4.18 2.23
N ALA A 86 -21.38 -5.42 2.71
CA ALA A 86 -20.23 -6.30 2.51
C ALA A 86 -19.95 -6.56 1.02
N LEU A 87 -21.00 -6.93 0.25
CA LEU A 87 -20.89 -7.16 -1.20
C LEU A 87 -20.52 -5.88 -1.96
N GLY A 88 -21.14 -4.75 -1.62
CA GLY A 88 -20.86 -3.46 -2.24
C GLY A 88 -19.43 -2.99 -1.98
N THR A 89 -18.95 -3.14 -0.74
CA THR A 89 -17.57 -2.81 -0.34
C THR A 89 -16.55 -3.73 -1.01
N LEU A 90 -16.81 -5.03 -1.08
CA LEU A 90 -15.97 -6.00 -1.78
C LEU A 90 -15.83 -5.64 -3.25
N TYR A 91 -16.96 -5.38 -3.93
CA TYR A 91 -16.96 -5.01 -5.34
C TYR A 91 -16.17 -3.71 -5.60
N PHE A 92 -16.39 -2.68 -4.77
CA PHE A 92 -15.64 -1.43 -4.82
C PHE A 92 -14.14 -1.70 -4.66
N PHE A 93 -13.75 -2.49 -3.66
CA PHE A 93 -12.34 -2.74 -3.34
C PHE A 93 -11.64 -3.54 -4.44
N VAL A 94 -12.26 -4.57 -4.98
CA VAL A 94 -11.71 -5.38 -6.09
C VAL A 94 -11.37 -4.51 -7.30
N VAL A 95 -12.24 -3.54 -7.63
CA VAL A 95 -12.02 -2.63 -8.76
C VAL A 95 -10.99 -1.55 -8.41
N ALA A 96 -10.99 -1.04 -7.17
CA ALA A 96 -10.11 0.04 -6.74
C ALA A 96 -8.67 -0.38 -6.45
N VAL A 97 -8.43 -1.64 -6.04
CA VAL A 97 -7.11 -2.12 -5.59
C VAL A 97 -6.04 -2.02 -6.68
N PHE A 98 -6.39 -2.29 -7.92
CA PHE A 98 -5.50 -2.15 -9.08
C PHE A 98 -5.06 -0.69 -9.27
N GLY A 99 -6.02 0.24 -9.23
CA GLY A 99 -5.76 1.67 -9.35
C GLY A 99 -4.89 2.21 -8.21
N MET A 100 -5.18 1.77 -6.97
CA MET A 100 -4.41 2.14 -5.79
C MET A 100 -2.94 1.67 -5.93
N GLY A 101 -2.73 0.41 -6.30
CA GLY A 101 -1.39 -0.13 -6.55
C GLY A 101 -0.66 0.60 -7.70
N THR A 102 -1.38 0.95 -8.77
CA THR A 102 -0.79 1.69 -9.90
C THR A 102 -0.30 3.08 -9.46
N LEU A 103 -1.02 3.79 -8.61
CA LEU A 103 -0.57 5.08 -8.05
C LEU A 103 0.62 4.94 -7.09
N MET A 104 0.92 3.75 -6.56
CA MET A 104 2.12 3.54 -5.75
C MET A 104 3.43 3.69 -6.55
N ALA A 105 3.38 3.87 -7.88
CA ALA A 105 4.50 4.37 -8.68
C ALA A 105 5.04 5.73 -8.19
N LEU A 106 4.22 6.53 -7.53
CA LEU A 106 4.65 7.78 -6.91
C LEU A 106 5.71 7.58 -5.81
N ASP A 107 5.68 6.46 -5.08
CA ASP A 107 6.61 6.20 -3.98
C ASP A 107 8.08 6.35 -4.43
N PRO A 108 8.60 5.55 -5.42
CA PRO A 108 9.97 5.70 -5.86
C PRO A 108 10.24 7.03 -6.57
N VAL A 109 9.29 7.55 -7.36
CA VAL A 109 9.47 8.79 -8.13
C VAL A 109 9.65 9.98 -7.19
N VAL A 110 8.76 10.12 -6.21
CA VAL A 110 8.79 11.24 -5.27
C VAL A 110 9.90 11.07 -4.23
N ALA A 111 10.07 9.86 -3.65
CA ALA A 111 11.10 9.64 -2.63
C ALA A 111 12.51 9.84 -3.22
N GLN A 112 12.81 9.28 -4.39
CA GLN A 112 14.11 9.49 -5.03
C GLN A 112 14.32 10.95 -5.45
N GLY A 113 13.26 11.64 -5.91
CA GLY A 113 13.31 13.07 -6.22
C GLY A 113 13.62 13.92 -4.98
N VAL A 114 12.96 13.64 -3.85
CA VAL A 114 13.22 14.30 -2.56
C VAL A 114 14.66 14.01 -2.09
N GLY A 115 15.10 12.75 -2.18
CA GLY A 115 16.47 12.35 -1.83
C GLY A 115 17.54 13.06 -2.64
N ALA A 116 17.29 13.30 -3.93
CA ALA A 116 18.18 14.02 -4.83
C ALA A 116 18.10 15.55 -4.68
N GLY A 117 17.17 16.10 -3.89
CA GLY A 117 16.93 17.53 -3.84
C GLY A 117 16.27 18.12 -5.09
N ASP A 118 15.79 17.27 -6.00
CA ASP A 118 15.22 17.64 -7.30
C ASP A 118 13.72 17.98 -7.15
N ARG A 119 13.46 19.22 -6.74
CA ARG A 119 12.09 19.73 -6.54
C ARG A 119 11.27 19.71 -7.85
N LEU A 120 11.92 19.86 -8.98
CA LEU A 120 11.24 19.88 -10.27
C LEU A 120 10.70 18.50 -10.64
N ALA A 121 11.52 17.46 -10.51
CA ALA A 121 11.09 16.08 -10.73
C ALA A 121 9.98 15.66 -9.73
N VAL A 122 10.07 16.09 -8.46
CA VAL A 122 9.01 15.86 -7.47
C VAL A 122 7.70 16.53 -7.92
N ALA A 123 7.73 17.81 -8.31
CA ALA A 123 6.53 18.52 -8.75
C ALA A 123 5.89 17.86 -9.99
N ARG A 124 6.69 17.51 -11.01
CA ARG A 124 6.23 16.77 -12.19
C ARG A 124 5.62 15.42 -11.82
N GLY A 125 6.29 14.67 -10.93
CA GLY A 125 5.80 13.38 -10.45
C GLY A 125 4.43 13.49 -9.79
N VAL A 126 4.25 14.47 -8.90
CA VAL A 126 2.98 14.72 -8.20
C VAL A 126 1.88 15.15 -9.17
N GLN A 127 2.15 16.09 -10.09
CA GLN A 127 1.18 16.54 -11.08
C GLN A 127 0.75 15.41 -12.03
N ARG A 128 1.68 14.54 -12.46
CA ARG A 128 1.34 13.31 -13.20
C ARG A 128 0.53 12.33 -12.37
N GLY A 129 0.83 12.19 -11.09
CA GLY A 129 0.02 11.40 -10.15
C GLY A 129 -1.41 11.88 -10.08
N LEU A 130 -1.65 13.20 -10.09
CA LEU A 130 -3.01 13.78 -10.15
C LEU A 130 -3.70 13.47 -11.48
N LEU A 131 -3.02 13.58 -12.61
CA LEU A 131 -3.58 13.23 -13.92
C LEU A 131 -3.93 11.74 -13.99
N LEU A 132 -3.05 10.87 -13.48
CA LEU A 132 -3.31 9.44 -13.40
C LEU A 132 -4.47 9.13 -12.45
N SER A 133 -4.57 9.83 -11.31
CA SER A 133 -5.69 9.64 -10.38
C SER A 133 -7.03 10.00 -11.02
N LEU A 134 -7.08 11.05 -11.85
CA LEU A 134 -8.27 11.42 -12.61
C LEU A 134 -8.64 10.34 -13.64
N ALA A 135 -7.66 9.88 -14.43
CA ALA A 135 -7.88 8.85 -15.44
C ALA A 135 -8.32 7.51 -14.81
N ILE A 136 -7.64 7.07 -13.75
CA ILE A 136 -7.98 5.85 -13.00
C ILE A 136 -9.37 5.98 -12.38
N SER A 137 -9.70 7.14 -11.79
CA SER A 137 -11.03 7.37 -11.23
C SER A 137 -12.13 7.27 -12.28
N ALA A 138 -11.93 7.82 -13.48
CA ALA A 138 -12.89 7.72 -14.57
C ALA A 138 -13.10 6.25 -14.99
N ILE A 139 -12.04 5.49 -15.16
CA ILE A 139 -12.11 4.05 -15.50
C ILE A 139 -12.86 3.28 -14.42
N ILE A 140 -12.54 3.52 -13.14
CA ILE A 140 -13.18 2.83 -12.02
C ILE A 140 -14.66 3.22 -11.90
N CYS A 141 -15.01 4.49 -12.06
CA CYS A 141 -16.42 4.91 -12.07
C CYS A 141 -17.21 4.16 -13.14
N VAL A 142 -16.67 4.03 -14.36
CA VAL A 142 -17.31 3.25 -15.43
C VAL A 142 -17.43 1.77 -15.05
N ALA A 143 -16.39 1.18 -14.45
CA ALA A 143 -16.42 -0.22 -14.03
C ALA A 143 -17.42 -0.49 -12.88
N LEU A 144 -17.73 0.51 -12.05
CA LEU A 144 -18.70 0.39 -10.96
C LEU A 144 -20.17 0.52 -11.41
N LEU A 145 -20.44 1.11 -12.60
CA LEU A 145 -21.81 1.31 -13.08
C LEU A 145 -22.60 0.01 -13.22
N PRO A 146 -22.08 -1.09 -13.82
CA PRO A 146 -22.84 -2.31 -14.03
C PRO A 146 -22.93 -3.22 -12.78
N ALA A 147 -22.79 -2.68 -11.55
CA ALA A 147 -22.75 -3.47 -10.32
C ALA A 147 -23.91 -4.46 -10.18
N ALA A 148 -25.15 -4.07 -10.52
CA ALA A 148 -26.31 -4.96 -10.46
C ALA A 148 -26.14 -6.17 -11.39
N ALA A 149 -25.74 -5.95 -12.65
CA ALA A 149 -25.54 -7.01 -13.63
C ALA A 149 -24.40 -7.94 -13.22
N VAL A 150 -23.30 -7.39 -12.71
CA VAL A 150 -22.15 -8.18 -12.24
C VAL A 150 -22.53 -9.05 -11.04
N LEU A 151 -23.16 -8.47 -10.01
CA LEU A 151 -23.59 -9.23 -8.82
C LEU A 151 -24.60 -10.33 -9.17
N THR A 152 -25.51 -10.06 -10.10
CA THR A 152 -26.46 -11.07 -10.58
C THR A 152 -25.74 -12.18 -11.37
N ALA A 153 -24.78 -11.86 -12.22
CA ALA A 153 -23.97 -12.83 -12.95
C ALA A 153 -23.16 -13.75 -12.01
N PHE A 154 -22.71 -13.22 -10.87
CA PHE A 154 -22.08 -14.00 -9.80
C PHE A 154 -23.08 -14.73 -8.87
N ARG A 155 -24.38 -14.80 -9.26
CA ARG A 155 -25.46 -15.49 -8.54
C ARG A 155 -25.59 -15.08 -7.07
N GLN A 156 -25.40 -13.77 -6.80
CA GLN A 156 -25.63 -13.26 -5.45
C GLN A 156 -27.15 -13.24 -5.13
N PRO A 157 -27.54 -13.32 -3.84
CA PRO A 157 -28.96 -13.37 -3.44
C PRO A 157 -29.77 -12.21 -4.03
N ALA A 158 -30.89 -12.52 -4.65
CA ALA A 158 -31.70 -11.57 -5.43
C ALA A 158 -32.29 -10.42 -4.54
N ASP A 159 -32.52 -10.68 -3.26
CA ASP A 159 -32.98 -9.72 -2.25
C ASP A 159 -31.88 -8.73 -1.83
N VAL A 160 -30.59 -9.10 -1.93
CA VAL A 160 -29.43 -8.28 -1.53
C VAL A 160 -28.91 -7.43 -2.69
N VAL A 161 -28.97 -7.95 -3.93
CA VAL A 161 -28.41 -7.30 -5.13
C VAL A 161 -28.88 -5.85 -5.33
N PRO A 162 -30.18 -5.49 -5.22
CA PRO A 162 -30.61 -4.11 -5.44
C PRO A 162 -29.97 -3.12 -4.47
N THR A 163 -29.92 -3.47 -3.19
CA THR A 163 -29.30 -2.64 -2.14
C THR A 163 -27.78 -2.55 -2.29
N ALA A 164 -27.11 -3.65 -2.61
CA ALA A 164 -25.67 -3.68 -2.87
C ALA A 164 -25.30 -2.83 -4.11
N ALA A 165 -26.07 -2.91 -5.19
CA ALA A 165 -25.86 -2.09 -6.37
C ALA A 165 -26.13 -0.59 -6.09
N ALA A 166 -27.13 -0.25 -5.27
CA ALA A 166 -27.38 1.11 -4.82
C ALA A 166 -26.22 1.64 -3.95
N PHE A 167 -25.69 0.80 -3.04
CA PHE A 167 -24.50 1.10 -2.24
C PHE A 167 -23.29 1.41 -3.13
N VAL A 168 -23.02 0.57 -4.14
CA VAL A 168 -21.90 0.79 -5.07
C VAL A 168 -22.08 2.10 -5.83
N ARG A 169 -23.29 2.40 -6.35
CA ARG A 169 -23.58 3.68 -7.02
C ARG A 169 -23.38 4.89 -6.11
N ALA A 170 -23.83 4.80 -4.85
CA ALA A 170 -23.60 5.84 -3.84
C ALA A 170 -22.11 6.01 -3.46
N SER A 171 -21.26 5.00 -3.72
CA SER A 171 -19.83 5.06 -3.51
C SER A 171 -19.05 5.74 -4.66
N ILE A 172 -19.64 5.87 -5.87
CA ILE A 172 -19.00 6.43 -7.06
C ILE A 172 -18.47 7.87 -6.82
N PRO A 173 -19.23 8.81 -6.21
CA PRO A 173 -18.74 10.16 -5.94
C PRO A 173 -17.49 10.19 -5.05
N GLY A 174 -17.25 9.13 -4.26
CA GLY A 174 -16.10 8.98 -3.39
C GLY A 174 -14.86 8.42 -4.07
N VAL A 175 -14.91 8.01 -5.34
CA VAL A 175 -13.76 7.41 -6.06
C VAL A 175 -12.65 8.43 -6.29
N LEU A 176 -12.98 9.57 -6.90
CA LEU A 176 -11.99 10.60 -7.20
C LEU A 176 -11.28 11.13 -5.94
N PRO A 177 -11.97 11.56 -4.87
CA PRO A 177 -11.30 12.06 -3.68
C PRO A 177 -10.48 10.97 -2.98
N PHE A 178 -10.85 9.70 -3.07
CA PHE A 178 -10.04 8.60 -2.57
C PHE A 178 -8.66 8.54 -3.27
N PHE A 179 -8.61 8.63 -4.60
CA PHE A 179 -7.35 8.61 -5.34
C PHE A 179 -6.55 9.91 -5.20
N LEU A 180 -7.20 11.06 -5.10
CA LEU A 180 -6.54 12.32 -4.76
C LEU A 180 -5.88 12.25 -3.37
N PHE A 181 -6.59 11.70 -2.39
CA PHE A 181 -6.02 11.45 -1.07
C PHE A 181 -4.79 10.54 -1.14
N VAL A 182 -4.83 9.46 -1.94
CA VAL A 182 -3.68 8.56 -2.14
C VAL A 182 -2.46 9.33 -2.67
N VAL A 183 -2.63 10.18 -3.68
CA VAL A 183 -1.55 11.01 -4.26
C VAL A 183 -0.98 11.98 -3.21
N PHE A 184 -1.81 12.72 -2.49
CA PHE A 184 -1.36 13.67 -1.47
C PHE A 184 -0.68 12.95 -0.30
N ARG A 185 -1.24 11.82 0.14
CA ARG A 185 -0.68 11.00 1.21
C ARG A 185 0.72 10.49 0.84
N GLN A 186 0.88 9.86 -0.32
CA GLN A 186 2.18 9.34 -0.78
C GLN A 186 3.21 10.46 -0.93
N THR A 187 2.79 11.63 -1.44
CA THR A 187 3.67 12.80 -1.57
C THR A 187 4.16 13.28 -0.20
N LEU A 188 3.26 13.50 0.74
CA LEU A 188 3.61 13.96 2.09
C LEU A 188 4.40 12.91 2.88
N GLN A 189 4.07 11.63 2.71
CA GLN A 189 4.80 10.50 3.29
C GLN A 189 6.23 10.42 2.74
N ALA A 190 6.42 10.57 1.42
CA ALA A 190 7.75 10.65 0.81
C ALA A 190 8.56 11.86 1.26
N MET A 191 7.91 12.94 1.69
CA MET A 191 8.52 14.10 2.31
C MET A 191 8.68 13.97 3.84
N GLU A 192 8.40 12.81 4.42
CA GLU A 192 8.39 12.54 5.87
C GLU A 192 7.44 13.45 6.68
N ARG A 193 6.38 13.98 6.07
CA ARG A 193 5.40 14.87 6.70
C ARG A 193 4.13 14.10 7.10
N MET A 194 4.24 13.31 8.19
CA MET A 194 3.16 12.41 8.61
C MET A 194 2.03 13.09 9.40
N ARG A 195 2.31 14.19 10.12
CA ARG A 195 1.31 14.87 10.96
C ARG A 195 0.03 15.27 10.21
N PRO A 196 0.09 15.95 9.03
CA PRO A 196 -1.11 16.26 8.25
C PRO A 196 -1.94 15.03 7.88
N ILE A 197 -1.28 13.91 7.58
CA ILE A 197 -1.94 12.67 7.16
C ILE A 197 -2.73 12.08 8.34
N VAL A 198 -2.09 11.96 9.51
CA VAL A 198 -2.74 11.40 10.72
C VAL A 198 -3.95 12.27 11.13
N LEU A 199 -3.79 13.59 11.14
CA LEU A 199 -4.88 14.52 11.51
C LEU A 199 -6.03 14.48 10.50
N ALA A 200 -5.73 14.41 9.20
CA ALA A 200 -6.77 14.31 8.16
C ALA A 200 -7.59 13.03 8.29
N ILE A 201 -6.92 11.90 8.57
CA ILE A 201 -7.61 10.60 8.75
C ILE A 201 -8.43 10.60 10.04
N ALA A 202 -7.89 11.12 11.15
CA ALA A 202 -8.63 11.22 12.40
C ALA A 202 -9.89 12.08 12.24
N GLY A 203 -9.78 13.27 11.62
CA GLY A 203 -10.91 14.14 11.33
C GLY A 203 -11.94 13.50 10.40
N ALA A 204 -11.47 12.79 9.36
CA ALA A 204 -12.35 12.10 8.43
C ALA A 204 -13.08 10.91 9.08
N ASN A 205 -12.45 10.17 9.98
CA ASN A 205 -13.11 9.09 10.75
C ASN A 205 -14.19 9.63 11.67
N LEU A 206 -13.93 10.73 12.40
CA LEU A 206 -14.94 11.38 13.24
C LEU A 206 -16.13 11.88 12.41
N LEU A 207 -15.85 12.49 11.27
CA LEU A 207 -16.89 12.92 10.34
C LEU A 207 -17.67 11.72 9.78
N ASN A 208 -16.99 10.64 9.40
CA ASN A 208 -17.64 9.42 8.91
C ASN A 208 -18.60 8.85 9.95
N LEU A 209 -18.16 8.75 11.23
CA LEU A 209 -19.02 8.28 12.32
C LEU A 209 -20.26 9.16 12.48
N ALA A 210 -20.11 10.49 12.45
CA ALA A 210 -21.20 11.43 12.55
C ALA A 210 -22.17 11.34 11.35
N LEU A 211 -21.62 11.27 10.12
CA LEU A 211 -22.43 11.14 8.91
C LEU A 211 -23.14 9.77 8.85
N ASN A 212 -22.50 8.70 9.28
CA ASN A 212 -23.15 7.40 9.41
C ASN A 212 -24.33 7.46 10.37
N TRP A 213 -24.16 8.09 11.56
CA TRP A 213 -25.24 8.25 12.52
C TRP A 213 -26.44 9.05 11.94
N VAL A 214 -26.15 10.09 11.13
CA VAL A 214 -27.17 10.89 10.48
C VAL A 214 -27.85 10.13 9.32
N LEU A 215 -27.08 9.57 8.39
CA LEU A 215 -27.59 9.05 7.12
C LEU A 215 -28.08 7.60 7.21
N ILE A 216 -27.50 6.77 8.08
CA ILE A 216 -27.96 5.40 8.27
C ILE A 216 -29.30 5.39 9.02
N TYR A 217 -29.40 6.14 10.13
CA TYR A 217 -30.53 6.07 11.04
C TYR A 217 -31.56 7.20 10.84
N GLY A 218 -31.26 8.20 10.01
CA GLY A 218 -32.21 9.28 9.72
C GLY A 218 -32.31 10.33 10.82
N HIS A 219 -31.18 10.65 11.48
CA HIS A 219 -31.15 11.69 12.50
C HIS A 219 -30.97 13.10 11.91
N ALA A 220 -31.15 14.13 12.71
CA ALA A 220 -31.00 15.53 12.36
C ALA A 220 -31.86 15.98 11.14
N GLY A 221 -33.02 15.37 10.92
CA GLY A 221 -33.92 15.70 9.82
C GLY A 221 -33.57 15.06 8.46
N ALA A 222 -32.53 14.26 8.38
CA ALA A 222 -32.20 13.49 7.19
C ALA A 222 -33.06 12.24 7.06
N PRO A 223 -33.35 11.76 5.84
CA PRO A 223 -34.02 10.47 5.67
C PRO A 223 -33.12 9.31 6.09
N ALA A 224 -33.70 8.26 6.68
CA ALA A 224 -33.01 7.02 7.00
C ALA A 224 -32.70 6.25 5.70
N LEU A 225 -31.45 6.30 5.24
CA LEU A 225 -31.00 5.66 3.99
C LEU A 225 -30.43 4.25 4.20
N GLY A 226 -30.28 3.80 5.46
CA GLY A 226 -29.77 2.47 5.80
C GLY A 226 -28.37 2.22 5.23
N ALA A 227 -28.15 1.06 4.62
CA ALA A 227 -26.86 0.68 4.02
C ALA A 227 -26.36 1.69 2.94
N VAL A 228 -27.28 2.26 2.16
CA VAL A 228 -26.91 3.26 1.14
C VAL A 228 -26.44 4.57 1.80
N GLY A 229 -26.98 4.91 2.97
CA GLY A 229 -26.57 6.04 3.80
C GLY A 229 -25.09 5.92 4.21
N SER A 230 -24.61 4.71 4.55
CA SER A 230 -23.21 4.46 4.85
C SER A 230 -22.30 4.72 3.64
N ALA A 231 -22.74 4.35 2.41
CA ALA A 231 -21.96 4.64 1.20
C ALA A 231 -21.84 6.14 0.92
N TYR A 232 -22.91 6.92 1.13
CA TYR A 232 -22.86 8.38 1.03
C TYR A 232 -21.99 9.01 2.12
N ALA A 233 -22.09 8.52 3.38
CA ALA A 233 -21.25 8.97 4.48
C ALA A 233 -19.77 8.73 4.18
N SER A 234 -19.40 7.53 3.71
CA SER A 234 -18.05 7.19 3.30
C SER A 234 -17.56 8.02 2.10
N SER A 235 -18.44 8.28 1.10
CA SER A 235 -18.12 9.14 -0.05
C SER A 235 -17.82 10.58 0.40
N ALA A 236 -18.67 11.16 1.25
CA ALA A 236 -18.47 12.50 1.81
C ALA A 236 -17.21 12.56 2.68
N SER A 237 -16.96 11.53 3.49
CA SER A 237 -15.75 11.44 4.33
C SER A 237 -14.46 11.35 3.50
N ARG A 238 -14.47 10.71 2.34
CA ARG A 238 -13.33 10.69 1.40
C ARG A 238 -13.06 12.08 0.82
N TRP A 239 -14.10 12.87 0.48
CA TRP A 239 -13.95 14.27 0.09
C TRP A 239 -13.36 15.11 1.22
N ALA A 240 -13.87 14.97 2.44
CA ALA A 240 -13.34 15.66 3.61
C ALA A 240 -11.89 15.24 3.88
N MET A 241 -11.57 13.95 3.79
CA MET A 241 -10.22 13.43 3.99
C MET A 241 -9.21 14.02 2.99
N ALA A 242 -9.57 14.09 1.71
CA ALA A 242 -8.74 14.71 0.67
C ALA A 242 -8.60 16.22 0.89
N ALA A 243 -9.69 16.92 1.25
CA ALA A 243 -9.69 18.35 1.53
C ALA A 243 -8.89 18.69 2.80
N PHE A 244 -9.07 17.94 3.91
CA PHE A 244 -8.30 18.12 5.14
C PHE A 244 -6.81 17.91 4.89
N LEU A 245 -6.46 16.84 4.14
CA LEU A 245 -5.07 16.57 3.83
C LEU A 245 -4.44 17.67 2.96
N LEU A 246 -5.17 18.16 1.95
CA LEU A 246 -4.74 19.28 1.13
C LEU A 246 -4.56 20.56 1.96
N ALA A 247 -5.54 20.88 2.83
CA ALA A 247 -5.49 22.07 3.66
C ALA A 247 -4.35 22.01 4.69
N LEU A 248 -4.23 20.92 5.45
CA LEU A 248 -3.19 20.73 6.46
C LEU A 248 -1.78 20.60 5.85
N GLY A 249 -1.69 20.01 4.64
CA GLY A 249 -0.45 19.84 3.87
C GLY A 249 -0.17 20.99 2.90
N TRP A 250 -0.98 22.04 2.85
CA TRP A 250 -0.91 23.09 1.81
C TRP A 250 0.45 23.72 1.65
N ARG A 251 1.12 24.04 2.74
CA ARG A 251 2.47 24.66 2.70
C ARG A 251 3.50 23.80 1.98
N GLN A 252 3.38 22.48 2.06
CA GLN A 252 4.26 21.51 1.41
C GLN A 252 3.81 21.17 -0.01
N LEU A 253 2.50 21.06 -0.23
CA LEU A 253 1.91 20.65 -1.51
C LEU A 253 1.84 21.79 -2.52
N ARG A 254 1.54 23.03 -2.08
CA ARG A 254 1.40 24.18 -2.97
C ARG A 254 2.54 24.34 -3.98
N PRO A 255 3.84 24.33 -3.60
CA PRO A 255 4.94 24.51 -4.54
C PRO A 255 5.09 23.35 -5.53
N LEU A 256 4.47 22.20 -5.26
CA LEU A 256 4.45 21.03 -6.15
C LEU A 256 3.25 21.06 -7.10
N LEU A 257 2.16 21.72 -6.71
CA LEU A 257 0.91 21.80 -7.46
C LEU A 257 0.85 23.04 -8.37
N VAL A 258 1.42 24.17 -7.90
CA VAL A 258 1.32 25.47 -8.57
C VAL A 258 2.73 26.05 -8.77
N PRO A 259 3.06 26.48 -10.01
CA PRO A 259 2.25 26.43 -11.23
C PRO A 259 2.11 25.01 -11.81
N PHE A 260 1.01 24.76 -12.51
CA PHE A 260 0.86 23.51 -13.26
C PHE A 260 1.80 23.54 -14.48
N ARG A 261 2.56 22.47 -14.65
CA ARG A 261 3.61 22.37 -15.67
C ARG A 261 3.09 21.64 -16.89
N ARG A 262 3.24 22.24 -18.06
CA ARG A 262 2.82 21.62 -19.34
C ARG A 262 3.58 20.32 -19.63
N ASP A 263 4.84 20.23 -19.22
CA ASP A 263 5.67 19.02 -19.35
C ASP A 263 5.17 17.83 -18.49
N ALA A 264 4.31 18.08 -17.50
CA ALA A 264 3.60 17.01 -16.79
C ALA A 264 2.64 16.23 -17.70
N LEU A 265 2.12 16.86 -18.77
CA LEU A 265 1.24 16.24 -19.76
C LEU A 265 1.98 15.36 -20.80
N ALA A 266 3.30 15.32 -20.78
CA ALA A 266 4.09 14.52 -21.73
C ALA A 266 3.68 13.04 -21.65
N VAL A 267 3.07 12.51 -22.72
CA VAL A 267 2.49 11.16 -22.79
C VAL A 267 3.57 10.10 -22.54
N GLY A 268 4.78 10.27 -23.07
CA GLY A 268 5.90 9.36 -22.83
C GLY A 268 6.24 9.20 -21.35
N SER A 269 6.25 10.31 -20.59
CA SER A 269 6.51 10.31 -19.15
C SER A 269 5.35 9.71 -18.35
N LEU A 270 4.09 9.99 -18.74
CA LEU A 270 2.91 9.37 -18.14
C LEU A 270 2.93 7.85 -18.34
N LEU A 271 3.22 7.38 -19.56
CA LEU A 271 3.35 5.94 -19.86
C LEU A 271 4.48 5.28 -19.08
N ARG A 272 5.62 5.95 -18.88
CA ARG A 272 6.70 5.42 -18.02
C ARG A 272 6.24 5.25 -16.58
N MET A 273 5.46 6.21 -16.05
CA MET A 273 4.91 6.12 -14.71
C MET A 273 3.86 5.00 -14.59
N VAL A 274 2.99 4.83 -15.59
CA VAL A 274 2.05 3.69 -15.68
C VAL A 274 2.80 2.37 -15.75
N ARG A 275 3.86 2.25 -16.57
CA ARG A 275 4.70 1.03 -16.66
C ARG A 275 5.39 0.67 -15.36
N LEU A 276 5.65 1.65 -14.49
CA LEU A 276 6.18 1.42 -13.15
C LEU A 276 5.07 0.98 -12.17
N GLY A 277 3.86 1.53 -12.30
CA GLY A 277 2.75 1.30 -11.39
C GLY A 277 1.92 0.07 -11.68
N VAL A 278 1.67 -0.24 -12.96
CA VAL A 278 0.88 -1.42 -13.35
C VAL A 278 1.37 -2.72 -12.71
N PRO A 279 2.69 -3.01 -12.68
CA PRO A 279 3.16 -4.20 -11.97
C PRO A 279 2.77 -4.21 -10.48
N ILE A 280 2.78 -3.06 -9.80
CA ILE A 280 2.39 -2.98 -8.37
C ILE A 280 0.88 -3.25 -8.24
N GLY A 281 0.06 -2.63 -9.09
CA GLY A 281 -1.38 -2.88 -9.12
C GLY A 281 -1.71 -4.35 -9.40
N THR A 282 -1.06 -4.94 -10.39
CA THR A 282 -1.22 -6.36 -10.72
C THR A 282 -0.79 -7.26 -9.57
N GLN A 283 0.32 -6.95 -8.88
CA GLN A 283 0.76 -7.69 -7.70
C GLN A 283 -0.34 -7.75 -6.63
N HIS A 284 -0.96 -6.61 -6.32
CA HIS A 284 -2.02 -6.55 -5.30
C HIS A 284 -3.28 -7.33 -5.73
N VAL A 285 -3.64 -7.28 -7.01
CA VAL A 285 -4.77 -8.08 -7.55
C VAL A 285 -4.48 -9.58 -7.46
N LEU A 286 -3.28 -10.00 -7.82
CA LEU A 286 -2.86 -11.41 -7.75
C LEU A 286 -2.87 -11.94 -6.31
N GLU A 287 -2.39 -11.15 -5.38
CA GLU A 287 -2.36 -11.46 -3.96
C GLU A 287 -3.76 -11.56 -3.38
N PHE A 288 -4.59 -10.52 -3.59
CA PHE A 288 -5.99 -10.52 -3.18
C PHE A 288 -6.78 -11.70 -3.79
N GLY A 289 -6.56 -11.98 -5.08
CA GLY A 289 -7.19 -13.08 -5.79
C GLY A 289 -6.85 -14.46 -5.19
N ALA A 290 -5.60 -14.66 -4.78
CA ALA A 290 -5.19 -15.92 -4.14
C ALA A 290 -5.89 -16.11 -2.79
N PHE A 291 -5.98 -15.07 -1.96
CA PHE A 291 -6.74 -15.14 -0.70
C PHE A 291 -8.22 -15.37 -0.93
N ALA A 292 -8.82 -14.73 -1.94
CA ALA A 292 -10.22 -14.94 -2.29
C ALA A 292 -10.52 -16.39 -2.72
N VAL A 293 -9.62 -17.01 -3.49
CA VAL A 293 -9.73 -18.43 -3.87
C VAL A 293 -9.69 -19.34 -2.63
N ILE A 294 -8.77 -19.08 -1.70
CA ILE A 294 -8.68 -19.89 -0.47
C ILE A 294 -9.92 -19.71 0.40
N ALA A 295 -10.46 -18.49 0.52
CA ALA A 295 -11.72 -18.24 1.24
C ALA A 295 -12.89 -19.01 0.61
N LEU A 296 -13.00 -19.03 -0.72
CA LEU A 296 -14.01 -19.84 -1.43
C LEU A 296 -13.85 -21.34 -1.14
N LEU A 297 -12.62 -21.86 -1.15
CA LEU A 297 -12.33 -23.26 -0.83
C LEU A 297 -12.64 -23.59 0.63
N MET A 298 -12.43 -22.67 1.57
CA MET A 298 -12.84 -22.82 2.96
C MET A 298 -14.36 -22.92 3.10
N GLY A 299 -15.11 -22.08 2.37
CA GLY A 299 -16.57 -22.15 2.30
C GLY A 299 -17.06 -23.49 1.74
N TYR A 300 -16.34 -24.06 0.77
CA TYR A 300 -16.66 -25.40 0.22
C TYR A 300 -16.45 -26.53 1.24
N LEU A 301 -15.48 -26.40 2.16
CA LEU A 301 -15.25 -27.36 3.25
C LEU A 301 -16.34 -27.32 4.33
N GLY A 302 -17.04 -26.20 4.48
CA GLY A 302 -18.16 -26.04 5.39
C GLY A 302 -18.19 -24.71 6.15
N THR A 303 -19.32 -24.44 6.80
CA THR A 303 -19.57 -23.16 7.48
C THR A 303 -18.68 -22.93 8.72
N VAL A 304 -18.41 -23.99 9.49
CA VAL A 304 -17.53 -23.95 10.65
C VAL A 304 -16.09 -23.62 10.24
N GLN A 305 -15.61 -24.26 9.14
CA GLN A 305 -14.28 -24.05 8.59
C GLN A 305 -14.12 -22.63 8.06
N MET A 306 -15.14 -22.13 7.36
CA MET A 306 -15.16 -20.76 6.87
C MET A 306 -15.13 -19.74 8.01
N ALA A 307 -15.96 -19.93 9.06
CA ALA A 307 -15.97 -19.06 10.23
C ALA A 307 -14.62 -19.06 10.96
N ALA A 308 -13.99 -20.22 11.10
CA ALA A 308 -12.67 -20.35 11.73
C ALA A 308 -11.57 -19.68 10.88
N HIS A 309 -11.65 -19.80 9.54
CA HIS A 309 -10.76 -19.10 8.61
C HIS A 309 -10.90 -17.58 8.75
N GLU A 310 -12.13 -17.05 8.82
CA GLU A 310 -12.38 -15.63 9.03
C GLU A 310 -11.74 -15.11 10.34
N VAL A 311 -11.80 -15.86 11.41
CA VAL A 311 -11.11 -15.51 12.67
C VAL A 311 -9.60 -15.43 12.46
N ALA A 312 -8.99 -16.45 11.84
CA ALA A 312 -7.55 -16.50 11.63
C ALA A 312 -7.05 -15.39 10.67
N ILE A 313 -7.77 -15.15 9.56
CA ILE A 313 -7.38 -14.12 8.57
C ILE A 313 -7.58 -12.70 9.11
N ASN A 314 -8.61 -12.45 9.93
CA ASN A 314 -8.80 -11.16 10.58
C ASN A 314 -7.67 -10.83 11.56
N LEU A 315 -7.25 -11.80 12.37
CA LEU A 315 -6.09 -11.66 13.26
C LEU A 315 -4.81 -11.40 12.49
N ALA A 316 -4.56 -12.16 11.41
CA ALA A 316 -3.40 -11.97 10.54
C ALA A 316 -3.43 -10.59 9.85
N SER A 317 -4.59 -10.14 9.37
CA SER A 317 -4.75 -8.84 8.72
C SER A 317 -4.49 -7.67 9.67
N LEU A 318 -4.90 -7.77 10.92
CA LEU A 318 -4.63 -6.75 11.93
C LEU A 318 -3.12 -6.61 12.19
N THR A 319 -2.42 -7.72 12.38
CA THR A 319 -0.97 -7.71 12.61
C THR A 319 -0.19 -7.30 11.36
N PHE A 320 -0.71 -7.61 10.16
CA PHE A 320 -0.11 -7.22 8.87
C PHE A 320 -0.04 -5.70 8.66
N MET A 321 -0.86 -4.90 9.35
CA MET A 321 -0.77 -3.43 9.24
C MET A 321 0.62 -2.90 9.63
N VAL A 322 1.33 -3.60 10.53
CA VAL A 322 2.68 -3.19 10.96
C VAL A 322 3.73 -3.39 9.86
N PRO A 323 3.97 -4.60 9.31
CA PRO A 323 4.92 -4.77 8.20
C PRO A 323 4.51 -4.00 6.94
N HIS A 324 3.22 -3.78 6.69
CA HIS A 324 2.75 -2.92 5.61
C HIS A 324 3.19 -1.45 5.82
N GLY A 325 3.08 -0.94 7.04
CA GLY A 325 3.60 0.39 7.41
C GLY A 325 5.13 0.47 7.32
N VAL A 326 5.84 -0.57 7.76
CA VAL A 326 7.30 -0.66 7.62
C VAL A 326 7.71 -0.73 6.14
N ALA A 327 6.99 -1.47 5.29
CA ALA A 327 7.23 -1.55 3.86
C ALA A 327 7.11 -0.18 3.18
N ALA A 328 6.10 0.60 3.55
CA ALA A 328 5.91 1.95 3.05
C ALA A 328 7.03 2.90 3.52
N ALA A 329 7.45 2.82 4.78
CA ALA A 329 8.59 3.57 5.30
C ALA A 329 9.90 3.15 4.63
N ALA A 330 10.10 1.86 4.38
CA ALA A 330 11.25 1.32 3.66
C ALA A 330 11.35 1.87 2.24
N SER A 331 10.21 1.91 1.51
CA SER A 331 10.14 2.49 0.16
C SER A 331 10.64 3.95 0.16
N VAL A 332 10.25 4.74 1.16
CA VAL A 332 10.66 6.14 1.28
C VAL A 332 12.15 6.26 1.63
N LEU A 333 12.62 5.60 2.70
CA LEU A 333 13.99 5.77 3.19
C LEU A 333 15.03 5.20 2.21
N VAL A 334 14.73 4.05 1.60
CA VAL A 334 15.56 3.46 0.53
C VAL A 334 15.54 4.36 -0.71
N GLY A 335 14.36 4.87 -1.10
CA GLY A 335 14.20 5.81 -2.20
C GLY A 335 15.02 7.09 -1.98
N HIS A 336 14.99 7.68 -0.78
CA HIS A 336 15.82 8.83 -0.42
C HIS A 336 17.32 8.52 -0.56
N ALA A 337 17.77 7.36 -0.10
CA ALA A 337 19.18 6.97 -0.19
C ALA A 337 19.60 6.77 -1.67
N VAL A 338 18.76 6.15 -2.49
CA VAL A 338 18.99 6.03 -3.94
C VAL A 338 19.05 7.41 -4.59
N GLY A 339 18.13 8.31 -4.25
CA GLY A 339 18.11 9.68 -4.75
C GLY A 339 19.37 10.47 -4.41
N ARG A 340 19.93 10.29 -3.22
CA ARG A 340 21.20 10.93 -2.77
C ARG A 340 22.46 10.29 -3.36
N GLY A 341 22.34 9.18 -4.09
CA GLY A 341 23.49 8.44 -4.51
C GLY A 341 24.22 7.69 -3.37
N ASP A 342 23.50 7.28 -2.33
CA ASP A 342 24.04 6.60 -1.16
C ASP A 342 23.65 5.10 -1.14
N PRO A 343 24.43 4.21 -1.78
CA PRO A 343 24.13 2.79 -1.80
C PRO A 343 24.33 2.13 -0.42
N VAL A 344 25.14 2.71 0.45
CA VAL A 344 25.37 2.18 1.82
C VAL A 344 24.16 2.50 2.67
N GLY A 345 23.67 3.74 2.63
CA GLY A 345 22.44 4.15 3.30
C GLY A 345 21.23 3.35 2.83
N ALA A 346 21.12 3.07 1.52
CA ALA A 346 20.05 2.22 0.98
C ALA A 346 20.05 0.81 1.60
N ARG A 347 21.23 0.18 1.69
CA ARG A 347 21.39 -1.16 2.32
C ARG A 347 21.06 -1.14 3.81
N ARG A 348 21.50 -0.12 4.54
CA ARG A 348 21.23 0.01 5.99
C ARG A 348 19.75 0.27 6.24
N SER A 349 19.10 1.14 5.46
CA SER A 349 17.66 1.37 5.55
C SER A 349 16.86 0.11 5.24
N ALA A 350 17.27 -0.66 4.23
CA ALA A 350 16.65 -1.94 3.89
C ALA A 350 16.78 -2.95 5.03
N LEU A 351 17.98 -3.06 5.64
CA LEU A 351 18.20 -3.98 6.76
C LEU A 351 17.42 -3.54 8.01
N ALA A 352 17.36 -2.24 8.30
CA ALA A 352 16.53 -1.70 9.38
C ALA A 352 15.04 -2.06 9.20
N ALA A 353 14.53 -1.94 7.96
CA ALA A 353 13.17 -2.34 7.64
C ALA A 353 12.93 -3.84 7.85
N MET A 354 13.86 -4.69 7.41
CA MET A 354 13.78 -6.15 7.62
C MET A 354 13.74 -6.49 9.11
N VAL A 355 14.64 -5.90 9.90
CA VAL A 355 14.68 -6.14 11.35
C VAL A 355 13.38 -5.69 12.02
N CYS A 356 12.86 -4.51 11.69
CA CYS A 356 11.63 -4.01 12.29
C CYS A 356 10.40 -4.83 11.86
N GLY A 357 10.23 -5.08 10.56
CA GLY A 357 9.02 -5.71 10.04
C GLY A 357 8.99 -7.22 10.31
N VAL A 358 10.07 -7.95 9.95
CA VAL A 358 10.13 -9.40 10.20
C VAL A 358 10.24 -9.70 11.68
N GLY A 359 11.00 -8.88 12.45
CA GLY A 359 11.10 -9.03 13.91
C GLY A 359 9.74 -8.90 14.61
N PHE A 360 8.92 -7.92 14.20
CA PHE A 360 7.55 -7.80 14.70
C PHE A 360 6.70 -9.03 14.34
N MET A 361 6.81 -9.54 13.10
CA MET A 361 6.04 -10.71 12.67
C MET A 361 6.47 -11.98 13.39
N CYS A 362 7.75 -12.14 13.72
CA CYS A 362 8.22 -13.25 14.56
C CYS A 362 7.62 -13.16 15.98
N LEU A 363 7.55 -11.95 16.55
CA LEU A 363 6.92 -11.74 17.87
C LEU A 363 5.42 -12.06 17.82
N SER A 364 4.72 -11.59 16.79
CA SER A 364 3.31 -11.90 16.56
C SER A 364 3.08 -13.40 16.35
N ALA A 365 3.94 -14.07 15.58
CA ALA A 365 3.89 -15.52 15.36
C ALA A 365 4.05 -16.30 16.67
N ALA A 366 4.96 -15.87 17.55
CA ALA A 366 5.09 -16.46 18.87
C ALA A 366 3.80 -16.33 19.68
N LEU A 367 3.14 -15.15 19.66
CA LEU A 367 1.83 -14.96 20.33
C LEU A 367 0.75 -15.88 19.76
N PHE A 368 0.68 -16.03 18.44
CA PHE A 368 -0.30 -16.87 17.75
C PHE A 368 -0.10 -18.36 18.07
N THR A 369 1.16 -18.77 18.29
CA THR A 369 1.51 -20.14 18.63
C THR A 369 1.30 -20.44 20.12
N LEU A 370 1.57 -19.48 21.01
CA LEU A 370 1.50 -19.67 22.46
C LEU A 370 0.08 -19.53 23.02
N ALA A 371 -0.78 -18.71 22.38
CA ALA A 371 -2.11 -18.39 22.90
C ALA A 371 -3.25 -18.52 21.85
N PRO A 372 -3.30 -19.58 21.01
CA PRO A 372 -4.26 -19.66 19.90
C PRO A 372 -5.71 -19.71 20.37
N ARG A 373 -6.01 -20.47 21.44
CA ARG A 373 -7.36 -20.58 22.01
C ARG A 373 -7.84 -19.27 22.60
N TRP A 374 -6.97 -18.54 23.28
CA TRP A 374 -7.30 -17.23 23.84
C TRP A 374 -7.61 -16.23 22.72
N LEU A 375 -6.80 -16.18 21.68
CA LEU A 375 -7.05 -15.32 20.52
C LEU A 375 -8.37 -15.68 19.81
N ALA A 376 -8.65 -16.96 19.60
CA ALA A 376 -9.91 -17.41 19.02
C ALA A 376 -11.12 -17.03 19.89
N SER A 377 -11.00 -17.13 21.21
CA SER A 377 -12.07 -16.80 22.16
C SER A 377 -12.48 -15.33 22.19
N LEU A 378 -11.62 -14.43 21.66
CA LEU A 378 -11.97 -13.01 21.49
C LEU A 378 -13.03 -12.78 20.39
N TYR A 379 -13.18 -13.74 19.47
CA TYR A 379 -14.07 -13.64 18.31
C TYR A 379 -15.34 -14.49 18.47
N THR A 380 -15.24 -15.66 19.07
CA THR A 380 -16.35 -16.60 19.15
C THR A 380 -16.37 -17.42 20.44
N ARG A 381 -17.57 -17.84 20.82
CA ARG A 381 -17.80 -18.80 21.91
C ARG A 381 -18.29 -20.16 21.42
N ASP A 382 -18.54 -20.29 20.10
CA ASP A 382 -18.92 -21.58 19.51
C ASP A 382 -17.77 -22.58 19.61
N ALA A 383 -18.02 -23.72 20.23
CA ALA A 383 -16.97 -24.71 20.49
C ALA A 383 -16.38 -25.33 19.22
N GLY A 384 -17.22 -25.52 18.18
CA GLY A 384 -16.78 -26.06 16.89
C GLY A 384 -15.85 -25.10 16.16
N VAL A 385 -16.25 -23.82 16.03
CA VAL A 385 -15.44 -22.77 15.41
C VAL A 385 -14.16 -22.53 16.19
N LEU A 386 -14.24 -22.49 17.53
CA LEU A 386 -13.09 -22.26 18.41
C LEU A 386 -12.04 -23.38 18.28
N ALA A 387 -12.46 -24.64 18.16
CA ALA A 387 -11.56 -25.77 17.99
C ALA A 387 -10.77 -25.66 16.67
N VAL A 388 -11.46 -25.40 15.55
CA VAL A 388 -10.84 -25.24 14.23
C VAL A 388 -9.99 -23.97 14.16
N ALA A 389 -10.47 -22.84 14.67
CA ALA A 389 -9.71 -21.59 14.68
C ALA A 389 -8.42 -21.72 15.51
N ALA A 390 -8.47 -22.40 16.67
CA ALA A 390 -7.29 -22.66 17.49
C ALA A 390 -6.23 -23.53 16.80
N ALA A 391 -6.63 -24.38 15.83
CA ALA A 391 -5.71 -25.15 14.99
C ALA A 391 -5.13 -24.28 13.85
N LEU A 392 -5.92 -23.35 13.28
CA LEU A 392 -5.49 -22.49 12.18
C LEU A 392 -4.62 -21.32 12.62
N ILE A 393 -4.82 -20.76 13.80
CA ILE A 393 -4.09 -19.57 14.30
C ILE A 393 -2.57 -19.80 14.37
N PRO A 394 -2.01 -20.93 14.83
CA PRO A 394 -0.59 -21.20 14.77
C PRO A 394 -0.04 -21.22 13.32
N LEU A 395 -0.82 -21.77 12.38
CA LEU A 395 -0.46 -21.77 10.95
C LEU A 395 -0.45 -20.34 10.40
N ALA A 396 -1.43 -19.51 10.81
CA ALA A 396 -1.42 -18.09 10.52
C ALA A 396 -0.19 -17.39 11.14
N GLY A 397 0.29 -17.84 12.29
CA GLY A 397 1.55 -17.39 12.90
C GLY A 397 2.76 -17.66 12.01
N VAL A 398 2.89 -18.87 11.48
CA VAL A 398 3.97 -19.22 10.53
C VAL A 398 3.82 -18.42 9.22
N PHE A 399 2.62 -18.37 8.68
CA PHE A 399 2.27 -17.64 7.47
C PHE A 399 2.72 -16.17 7.54
N GLN A 400 2.39 -15.47 8.61
CA GLN A 400 2.63 -14.02 8.70
C GLN A 400 4.12 -13.65 8.79
N VAL A 401 5.02 -14.56 9.21
CA VAL A 401 6.48 -14.30 9.17
C VAL A 401 6.93 -14.12 7.71
N PHE A 402 6.48 -15.00 6.83
CA PHE A 402 6.78 -14.89 5.40
C PHE A 402 6.04 -13.74 4.73
N ASP A 403 4.84 -13.42 5.19
CA ASP A 403 4.06 -12.28 4.73
C ASP A 403 4.76 -10.95 5.06
N GLY A 404 5.25 -10.79 6.27
CA GLY A 404 6.08 -9.65 6.65
C GLY A 404 7.39 -9.57 5.85
N LEU A 405 8.05 -10.70 5.61
CA LEU A 405 9.25 -10.76 4.78
C LEU A 405 8.95 -10.32 3.33
N GLN A 406 7.86 -10.80 2.74
CA GLN A 406 7.40 -10.44 1.40
C GLN A 406 7.02 -8.96 1.31
N ALA A 407 6.20 -8.46 2.24
CA ALA A 407 5.72 -7.08 2.22
C ALA A 407 6.88 -6.07 2.36
N VAL A 408 7.77 -6.27 3.33
CA VAL A 408 8.93 -5.39 3.55
C VAL A 408 9.89 -5.44 2.37
N SER A 409 10.18 -6.64 1.84
CA SER A 409 11.04 -6.82 0.67
C SER A 409 10.49 -6.11 -0.57
N SER A 410 9.18 -6.23 -0.80
CA SER A 410 8.48 -5.53 -1.90
C SER A 410 8.54 -4.00 -1.71
N GLY A 411 8.41 -3.51 -0.48
CA GLY A 411 8.60 -2.09 -0.15
C GLY A 411 10.00 -1.58 -0.48
N ILE A 412 11.04 -2.35 -0.12
CA ILE A 412 12.44 -2.03 -0.44
C ILE A 412 12.65 -1.99 -1.96
N LEU A 413 12.19 -3.02 -2.68
CA LEU A 413 12.31 -3.09 -4.15
C LEU A 413 11.57 -1.95 -4.84
N ARG A 414 10.40 -1.57 -4.33
CA ARG A 414 9.66 -0.40 -4.79
C ARG A 414 10.49 0.89 -4.61
N GLY A 415 11.13 1.07 -3.47
CA GLY A 415 12.01 2.21 -3.19
C GLY A 415 13.17 2.34 -4.19
N VAL A 416 13.71 1.22 -4.69
CA VAL A 416 14.73 1.22 -5.77
C VAL A 416 14.15 1.21 -7.19
N GLY A 417 12.80 1.20 -7.34
CA GLY A 417 12.13 1.21 -8.64
C GLY A 417 12.04 -0.16 -9.34
N ASP A 418 12.33 -1.27 -8.64
CA ASP A 418 12.16 -2.63 -9.17
C ASP A 418 10.77 -3.17 -8.81
N THR A 419 9.79 -2.91 -9.68
CA THR A 419 8.39 -3.27 -9.45
C THR A 419 7.94 -4.52 -10.20
N ARG A 420 8.63 -4.89 -11.31
CA ARG A 420 8.28 -6.04 -12.12
C ARG A 420 8.64 -7.37 -11.47
N ALA A 421 9.80 -7.44 -10.82
CA ALA A 421 10.25 -8.68 -10.19
C ALA A 421 9.32 -9.14 -9.06
N PRO A 422 8.87 -8.29 -8.10
CA PRO A 422 7.89 -8.70 -7.10
C PRO A 422 6.59 -9.19 -7.71
N MET A 423 6.05 -8.54 -8.74
CA MET A 423 4.83 -8.97 -9.44
C MET A 423 4.95 -10.39 -10.00
N LEU A 424 6.03 -10.68 -10.73
CA LEU A 424 6.25 -12.00 -11.33
C LEU A 424 6.46 -13.08 -10.26
N ILE A 425 7.21 -12.75 -9.20
CA ILE A 425 7.45 -13.67 -8.07
C ILE A 425 6.13 -13.98 -7.35
N ASN A 426 5.26 -12.99 -7.14
CA ASN A 426 3.94 -13.19 -6.55
C ASN A 426 3.05 -14.06 -7.45
N LEU A 427 3.04 -13.80 -8.77
CA LEU A 427 2.29 -14.64 -9.71
C LEU A 427 2.70 -16.10 -9.59
N LEU A 428 4.00 -16.38 -9.66
CA LEU A 428 4.52 -17.74 -9.61
C LEU A 428 4.29 -18.39 -8.23
N GLY A 429 4.60 -17.67 -7.15
CA GLY A 429 4.53 -18.22 -5.80
C GLY A 429 3.11 -18.50 -5.32
N PHE A 430 2.17 -17.57 -5.53
CA PHE A 430 0.78 -17.80 -5.10
C PHE A 430 0.03 -18.75 -6.04
N TRP A 431 0.13 -18.54 -7.36
CA TRP A 431 -0.72 -19.24 -8.32
C TRP A 431 -0.16 -20.57 -8.84
N LEU A 432 1.18 -20.72 -8.91
CA LEU A 432 1.81 -21.98 -9.34
C LEU A 432 2.25 -22.86 -8.18
N ILE A 433 2.45 -22.30 -6.98
CA ILE A 433 2.86 -23.06 -5.79
C ILE A 433 1.73 -23.06 -4.76
N GLY A 434 1.33 -21.90 -4.26
CA GLY A 434 0.41 -21.75 -3.13
C GLY A 434 -0.93 -22.43 -3.36
N VAL A 435 -1.67 -22.02 -4.40
CA VAL A 435 -3.00 -22.55 -4.70
C VAL A 435 -2.95 -24.06 -5.05
N PRO A 436 -2.06 -24.55 -5.93
CA PRO A 436 -1.99 -25.98 -6.21
C PRO A 436 -1.63 -26.83 -4.99
N VAL A 437 -0.68 -26.40 -4.16
CA VAL A 437 -0.32 -27.11 -2.92
C VAL A 437 -1.49 -27.08 -1.92
N SER A 438 -2.22 -25.96 -1.80
CA SER A 438 -3.44 -25.89 -0.99
C SER A 438 -4.46 -26.93 -1.42
N LEU A 439 -4.75 -27.02 -2.73
CA LEU A 439 -5.69 -28.01 -3.28
C LEU A 439 -5.23 -29.44 -3.03
N LEU A 440 -3.95 -29.72 -3.26
CA LEU A 440 -3.37 -31.04 -3.04
C LEU A 440 -3.50 -31.47 -1.57
N LEU A 441 -3.06 -30.63 -0.64
CA LEU A 441 -3.07 -30.93 0.79
C LEU A 441 -4.48 -31.01 1.36
N ALA A 442 -5.37 -30.10 0.99
CA ALA A 442 -6.72 -30.05 1.54
C ALA A 442 -7.58 -31.22 1.05
N PHE A 443 -7.56 -31.53 -0.26
CA PHE A 443 -8.53 -32.44 -0.86
C PHE A 443 -7.95 -33.82 -1.18
N ARG A 444 -6.67 -33.93 -1.60
CA ARG A 444 -6.08 -35.26 -1.88
C ARG A 444 -5.42 -35.88 -0.65
N ALA A 445 -4.71 -35.08 0.16
CA ALA A 445 -4.11 -35.59 1.40
C ALA A 445 -5.09 -35.59 2.57
N GLY A 446 -6.29 -35.04 2.42
CA GLY A 446 -7.34 -35.04 3.45
C GLY A 446 -7.08 -34.11 4.64
N ALA A 447 -6.13 -33.18 4.53
CA ALA A 447 -5.79 -32.26 5.61
C ALA A 447 -6.82 -31.11 5.79
N GLY A 448 -7.84 -31.03 4.94
CA GLY A 448 -8.93 -30.07 5.08
C GLY A 448 -8.47 -28.60 5.21
N PRO A 449 -9.01 -27.84 6.20
CA PRO A 449 -8.70 -26.41 6.39
C PRO A 449 -7.22 -26.15 6.66
N GLU A 450 -6.54 -27.01 7.40
CA GLU A 450 -5.10 -26.88 7.68
C GLU A 450 -4.27 -27.05 6.40
N GLY A 451 -4.69 -27.95 5.50
CA GLY A 451 -4.06 -28.15 4.20
C GLY A 451 -4.11 -26.91 3.32
N LEU A 452 -5.24 -26.15 3.33
CA LEU A 452 -5.35 -24.88 2.63
C LEU A 452 -4.37 -23.83 3.17
N TRP A 453 -4.22 -23.72 4.50
CA TRP A 453 -3.26 -22.83 5.12
C TRP A 453 -1.80 -23.20 4.88
N TRP A 454 -1.47 -24.52 4.92
CA TRP A 454 -0.12 -24.97 4.59
C TRP A 454 0.27 -24.65 3.13
N GLY A 455 -0.68 -24.73 2.21
CA GLY A 455 -0.44 -24.30 0.83
C GLY A 455 -0.18 -22.80 0.73
N LEU A 456 -0.93 -21.96 1.47
CA LEU A 456 -0.64 -20.52 1.57
C LEU A 456 0.75 -20.26 2.16
N VAL A 457 1.13 -20.98 3.23
CA VAL A 457 2.47 -20.87 3.83
C VAL A 457 3.55 -21.24 2.80
N ALA A 458 3.39 -22.34 2.07
CA ALA A 458 4.36 -22.77 1.06
C ALA A 458 4.51 -21.74 -0.07
N GLY A 459 3.38 -21.24 -0.60
CA GLY A 459 3.39 -20.18 -1.62
C GLY A 459 4.07 -18.91 -1.15
N LEU A 460 3.71 -18.45 0.03
CA LEU A 460 4.24 -17.21 0.58
C LEU A 460 5.71 -17.34 1.04
N ALA A 461 6.12 -18.51 1.52
CA ALA A 461 7.53 -18.79 1.83
C ALA A 461 8.39 -18.73 0.55
N ALA A 462 7.91 -19.32 -0.55
CA ALA A 462 8.58 -19.22 -1.85
C ALA A 462 8.66 -17.76 -2.34
N VAL A 463 7.56 -17.00 -2.24
CA VAL A 463 7.53 -15.57 -2.58
C VAL A 463 8.50 -14.78 -1.69
N GLY A 464 8.36 -14.88 -0.37
CA GLY A 464 9.13 -14.11 0.59
C GLY A 464 10.63 -14.36 0.45
N ALA A 465 11.05 -15.63 0.35
CA ALA A 465 12.44 -16.01 0.14
C ALA A 465 12.98 -15.44 -1.18
N THR A 466 12.24 -15.61 -2.28
CA THR A 466 12.69 -15.18 -3.62
C THR A 466 12.77 -13.66 -3.72
N VAL A 467 11.79 -12.92 -3.15
CA VAL A 467 11.81 -11.45 -3.14
C VAL A 467 12.95 -10.94 -2.24
N ALA A 468 13.22 -11.60 -1.09
CA ALA A 468 14.36 -11.24 -0.22
C ALA A 468 15.71 -11.49 -0.91
N LEU A 469 15.87 -12.59 -1.65
CA LEU A 469 17.04 -12.84 -2.49
C LEU A 469 17.18 -11.77 -3.59
N ARG A 470 16.07 -11.36 -4.18
CA ARG A 470 16.05 -10.24 -5.16
C ARG A 470 16.52 -8.93 -4.54
N VAL A 471 16.06 -8.60 -3.31
CA VAL A 471 16.54 -7.43 -2.56
C VAL A 471 18.06 -7.49 -2.40
N ARG A 472 18.61 -8.63 -1.94
CA ARG A 472 20.06 -8.82 -1.78
C ARG A 472 20.80 -8.63 -3.10
N SER A 473 20.33 -9.24 -4.17
CA SER A 473 20.92 -9.12 -5.50
C SER A 473 20.85 -7.67 -6.02
N ARG A 474 19.71 -7.01 -5.89
CA ARG A 474 19.50 -5.66 -6.41
C ARG A 474 20.32 -4.61 -5.66
N LEU A 475 20.36 -4.69 -4.33
CA LEU A 475 21.19 -3.81 -3.49
C LEU A 475 22.70 -4.13 -3.61
N GLY A 476 23.07 -5.29 -4.14
CA GLY A 476 24.45 -5.66 -4.46
C GLY A 476 25.00 -5.02 -5.74
N ARG A 477 24.10 -4.57 -6.62
CA ARG A 477 24.43 -3.96 -7.92
C ARG A 477 24.43 -2.43 -7.82
N GLU A 478 24.84 -1.79 -8.90
CA GLU A 478 24.71 -0.34 -9.07
C GLU A 478 23.23 0.08 -8.97
N LEU A 479 22.95 1.06 -8.12
CA LEU A 479 21.63 1.64 -7.95
C LEU A 479 21.55 2.91 -8.80
N ARG A 480 20.61 2.92 -9.74
CA ARG A 480 20.33 4.09 -10.59
C ARG A 480 18.98 4.67 -10.20
N ARG A 481 18.90 6.00 -10.18
CA ARG A 481 17.65 6.73 -9.97
C ARG A 481 16.67 6.41 -11.12
N VAL A 482 15.39 6.29 -10.76
CA VAL A 482 14.31 6.20 -11.75
C VAL A 482 14.12 7.56 -12.40
N VAL A 483 14.48 7.66 -13.69
CA VAL A 483 14.31 8.88 -14.48
C VAL A 483 13.05 8.75 -15.33
N ILE A 484 12.07 9.60 -15.05
CA ILE A 484 10.81 9.64 -15.80
C ILE A 484 10.92 10.60 -17.03
N ASP A 485 11.79 11.61 -16.98
CA ASP A 485 11.85 12.73 -17.91
C ASP A 485 13.02 12.64 -18.92
N GLN A 486 13.28 11.49 -19.53
CA GLN A 486 14.38 11.34 -20.49
C GLN A 486 14.23 12.15 -21.79
N ASP A 487 13.04 12.69 -22.09
CA ASP A 487 12.74 13.36 -23.37
C ASP A 487 12.79 14.89 -23.31
N VAL A 488 13.25 15.50 -22.21
CA VAL A 488 13.33 16.98 -22.07
C VAL A 488 14.76 17.49 -22.33
N ALA A 489 15.69 16.61 -22.66
CA ALA A 489 17.09 16.93 -22.94
C ALA A 489 17.48 16.75 -24.42
N ALA A 490 16.52 16.70 -25.35
CA ALA A 490 16.77 16.68 -26.80
C ALA A 490 16.18 17.93 -27.45
#